data_752a2dce31c45f94bb25b1424b830a52
#
_entry.id   752a2dce31c45f94bb25b1424b830a52
#
_cell.length_a   1.000
_cell.length_b   1.000
_cell.length_c   1.000
_cell.angle_alpha   90.00
_cell.angle_beta   90.00
_cell.angle_gamma   90.00
#
_symmetry.space_group_name_H-M   'P 1'
#
loop_
_entity.id
_entity.type
_entity.pdbx_description
1 polymer ?
#
loop_
_entity_poly.entity_id
_entity_poly.type
_entity_poly.pdbx_seq_one_letter_code
_entity_poly.pdbx_strand_id
1 'polypeptide(L)'
;MNNDLFAEQYVDGYRIELFQMYNWGVFNNTIYTETFNGKSALLTGNNGIGKTTLVDGLVTLLVPSAYRKYNQSSGTEKSRDRDEESYVLGAYGNKQEEDSAVSKAQYLRNKDTISILNGVFYNDKLKNYVSLLQVRYFKGSEIKRIFGITRSKLTIEEINDFLNGNNSPLDTSGKWKRFITEKYSTIFKDEFKPYSSIYSEIFGFKSDNALKLFSQIVEKLSIVVD
;
A
#
# COMPACT_ATOMS: atom_id res chain seq x y z
N MET A 1 3.98 14.61 44.61
CA MET A 1 4.74 14.14 43.43
C MET A 1 3.79 13.28 42.60
N ASN A 2 3.11 13.85 41.62
CA ASN A 2 2.26 13.11 40.71
C ASN A 2 3.17 12.45 39.69
N ASN A 3 3.45 11.16 39.88
CA ASN A 3 3.99 10.34 38.79
C ASN A 3 2.86 10.14 37.80
N ASP A 4 2.93 10.90 36.69
CA ASP A 4 2.08 10.69 35.55
C ASP A 4 2.56 9.42 34.84
N LEU A 5 2.02 8.28 35.26
CA LEU A 5 2.30 6.94 34.72
C LEU A 5 1.90 6.80 33.23
N PHE A 6 1.28 7.84 32.68
CA PHE A 6 0.83 7.96 31.31
C PHE A 6 1.46 9.13 30.55
N ALA A 7 2.62 9.64 31.02
CA ALA A 7 3.37 10.56 30.19
C ALA A 7 3.60 9.90 28.83
N GLU A 8 2.98 10.45 27.79
CA GLU A 8 3.18 9.99 26.40
C GLU A 8 4.67 10.01 26.12
N GLN A 9 5.30 8.84 26.08
CA GLN A 9 6.69 8.71 25.69
C GLN A 9 6.78 9.18 24.25
N TYR A 10 7.38 10.34 24.05
CA TYR A 10 7.75 10.80 22.70
C TYR A 10 8.66 9.75 22.08
N VAL A 11 8.14 9.03 21.10
CA VAL A 11 8.94 8.11 20.31
C VAL A 11 9.47 8.86 19.12
N ASP A 12 10.79 8.96 19.03
CA ASP A 12 11.46 9.58 17.89
C ASP A 12 11.16 8.79 16.60
N GLY A 13 10.90 9.53 15.51
CA GLY A 13 10.70 8.95 14.18
C GLY A 13 9.32 9.20 13.59
N TYR A 14 9.16 8.74 12.37
CA TYR A 14 7.90 8.79 11.66
C TYR A 14 7.01 7.63 12.06
N ARG A 15 5.75 7.92 12.36
CA ARG A 15 4.70 6.93 12.67
C ARG A 15 3.59 7.04 11.64
N ILE A 16 2.98 5.91 11.32
CA ILE A 16 1.85 5.91 10.43
C ILE A 16 0.65 6.62 11.05
N GLU A 17 0.17 7.63 10.37
CA GLU A 17 -1.02 8.41 10.75
C GLU A 17 -2.27 7.77 10.13
N LEU A 18 -2.23 7.54 8.83
CA LEU A 18 -3.27 6.83 8.10
C LEU A 18 -2.69 6.03 6.94
N PHE A 19 -3.43 5.01 6.53
CA PHE A 19 -3.18 4.24 5.33
C PHE A 19 -4.43 4.14 4.48
N GLN A 20 -4.29 4.38 3.19
CA GLN A 20 -5.40 4.35 2.25
C GLN A 20 -5.15 3.37 1.12
N MET A 21 -6.22 2.73 0.69
CA MET A 21 -6.23 1.82 -0.44
C MET A 21 -7.40 2.15 -1.37
N TYR A 22 -7.15 2.11 -2.66
CA TYR A 22 -8.16 2.15 -3.71
C TYR A 22 -7.91 1.02 -4.69
N ASN A 23 -8.92 0.21 -4.98
CA ASN A 23 -8.82 -0.96 -5.87
C ASN A 23 -7.66 -1.91 -5.52
N TRP A 24 -7.55 -2.28 -4.25
CA TRP A 24 -6.53 -3.21 -3.75
C TRP A 24 -7.18 -4.42 -3.06
N GLY A 25 -6.89 -5.63 -3.56
CA GLY A 25 -7.50 -6.87 -3.05
C GLY A 25 -9.02 -6.80 -3.07
N VAL A 26 -9.65 -7.03 -1.93
CA VAL A 26 -11.12 -7.03 -1.77
C VAL A 26 -11.75 -5.64 -1.78
N PHE A 27 -10.96 -4.58 -1.60
CA PHE A 27 -11.45 -3.20 -1.63
C PHE A 27 -11.64 -2.74 -3.07
N ASN A 28 -12.87 -2.46 -3.47
CA ASN A 28 -13.26 -2.24 -4.86
C ASN A 28 -14.05 -0.94 -5.03
N ASN A 29 -13.62 -0.07 -5.95
CA ASN A 29 -14.25 1.20 -6.34
C ASN A 29 -14.55 2.16 -5.18
N THR A 30 -13.82 2.02 -4.08
CA THR A 30 -13.99 2.84 -2.89
C THR A 30 -12.62 3.12 -2.29
N ILE A 31 -12.41 4.33 -1.81
CA ILE A 31 -11.23 4.67 -1.01
C ILE A 31 -11.47 4.11 0.39
N TYR A 32 -10.67 3.12 0.77
CA TYR A 32 -10.64 2.60 2.12
C TYR A 32 -9.54 3.32 2.90
N THR A 33 -9.88 3.80 4.09
CA THR A 33 -8.96 4.54 4.97
C THR A 33 -8.92 3.90 6.33
N GLU A 34 -7.72 3.52 6.77
CA GLU A 34 -7.45 3.10 8.13
C GLU A 34 -6.63 4.18 8.83
N THR A 35 -7.10 4.61 10.00
CA THR A 35 -6.47 5.69 10.77
C THR A 35 -5.80 5.13 12.01
N PHE A 36 -4.48 5.26 12.06
CA PHE A 36 -3.66 4.77 13.18
C PHE A 36 -3.31 5.85 14.20
N ASN A 37 -3.29 7.12 13.77
CA ASN A 37 -2.91 8.28 14.61
C ASN A 37 -1.55 8.08 15.31
N GLY A 38 -0.60 7.44 14.62
CA GLY A 38 0.71 7.14 15.17
C GLY A 38 0.72 6.12 16.30
N LYS A 39 -0.38 5.41 16.56
CA LYS A 39 -0.53 4.44 17.66
C LYS A 39 -0.46 3.00 17.16
N SER A 40 -0.25 2.07 18.08
CA SER A 40 -0.40 0.65 17.79
C SER A 40 -1.88 0.34 17.54
N ALA A 41 -2.15 -0.57 16.59
CA ALA A 41 -3.50 -1.00 16.25
C ALA A 41 -3.60 -2.53 16.30
N LEU A 42 -4.75 -3.02 16.71
CA LEU A 42 -5.11 -4.43 16.65
C LEU A 42 -6.19 -4.60 15.59
N LEU A 43 -5.89 -5.37 14.54
CA LEU A 43 -6.84 -5.70 13.48
C LEU A 43 -7.67 -6.91 13.89
N THR A 44 -8.94 -6.70 14.13
CA THR A 44 -9.90 -7.75 14.48
C THR A 44 -11.05 -7.81 13.48
N GLY A 45 -11.70 -8.95 13.37
CA GLY A 45 -12.86 -9.13 12.50
C GLY A 45 -12.92 -10.52 11.88
N ASN A 46 -14.01 -10.81 11.19
CA ASN A 46 -14.26 -12.11 10.55
C ASN A 46 -13.25 -12.42 9.43
N ASN A 47 -13.12 -13.70 9.07
CA ASN A 47 -12.31 -14.10 7.94
C ASN A 47 -12.85 -13.49 6.64
N GLY A 48 -11.95 -13.08 5.75
CA GLY A 48 -12.31 -12.53 4.43
C GLY A 48 -12.60 -11.03 4.40
N ILE A 49 -12.66 -10.31 5.53
CA ILE A 49 -12.98 -8.86 5.54
C ILE A 49 -11.82 -7.94 5.09
N GLY A 50 -10.66 -8.50 4.79
CA GLY A 50 -9.54 -7.70 4.25
C GLY A 50 -8.41 -7.38 5.24
N LYS A 51 -8.35 -8.00 6.43
CA LYS A 51 -7.23 -7.80 7.38
C LYS A 51 -5.86 -8.05 6.74
N THR A 52 -5.69 -9.21 6.13
CA THR A 52 -4.47 -9.56 5.39
C THR A 52 -4.22 -8.63 4.22
N THR A 53 -5.26 -8.21 3.50
CA THR A 53 -5.17 -7.26 2.38
C THR A 53 -4.60 -5.91 2.82
N LEU A 54 -4.99 -5.42 4.00
CA LEU A 54 -4.47 -4.19 4.60
C LEU A 54 -2.97 -4.34 4.92
N VAL A 55 -2.59 -5.43 5.59
CA VAL A 55 -1.18 -5.70 5.96
C VAL A 55 -0.33 -5.84 4.69
N ASP A 56 -0.76 -6.61 3.71
CA ASP A 56 -0.05 -6.81 2.45
C ASP A 56 0.04 -5.50 1.64
N GLY A 57 -0.95 -4.62 1.74
CA GLY A 57 -0.88 -3.26 1.20
C GLY A 57 0.22 -2.42 1.83
N LEU A 58 0.33 -2.43 3.17
CA LEU A 58 1.40 -1.75 3.90
C LEU A 58 2.78 -2.32 3.56
N VAL A 59 2.90 -3.64 3.51
CA VAL A 59 4.14 -4.32 3.08
C VAL A 59 4.50 -3.89 1.65
N THR A 60 3.50 -3.83 0.76
CA THR A 60 3.70 -3.41 -0.63
C THR A 60 4.18 -1.96 -0.75
N LEU A 61 3.70 -1.08 0.13
CA LEU A 61 4.11 0.32 0.17
C LEU A 61 5.58 0.49 0.59
N LEU A 62 6.05 -0.31 1.54
CA LEU A 62 7.31 -0.10 2.24
C LEU A 62 8.44 -1.06 1.84
N VAL A 63 8.12 -2.24 1.31
CA VAL A 63 9.09 -3.31 1.09
C VAL A 63 9.32 -3.53 -0.41
N PRO A 64 10.58 -3.63 -0.88
CA PRO A 64 10.89 -3.99 -2.27
C PRO A 64 10.27 -5.32 -2.68
N SER A 65 9.83 -5.44 -3.94
CA SER A 65 9.19 -6.66 -4.45
C SER A 65 10.01 -7.94 -4.25
N ALA A 66 11.34 -7.84 -4.30
CA ALA A 66 12.25 -8.98 -4.09
C ALA A 66 12.20 -9.56 -2.66
N TYR A 67 11.71 -8.80 -1.68
CA TYR A 67 11.60 -9.21 -0.28
C TYR A 67 10.15 -9.39 0.17
N ARG A 68 9.15 -9.14 -0.72
CA ARG A 68 7.74 -9.32 -0.37
C ARG A 68 7.37 -10.79 -0.45
N LYS A 69 6.77 -11.29 0.61
CA LYS A 69 6.01 -12.53 0.59
C LYS A 69 4.62 -12.18 1.05
N TYR A 70 3.66 -12.23 0.13
CA TYR A 70 2.27 -12.09 0.50
C TYR A 70 1.82 -13.31 1.28
N ASN A 71 0.98 -13.09 2.29
CA ASN A 71 0.51 -14.17 3.14
C ASN A 71 -0.25 -15.22 2.32
N GLN A 72 0.25 -16.44 2.33
CA GLN A 72 -0.40 -17.59 1.68
C GLN A 72 -1.51 -18.08 2.61
N SER A 73 -2.74 -18.17 2.11
CA SER A 73 -3.81 -18.78 2.88
C SER A 73 -3.44 -20.24 3.20
N SER A 74 -3.61 -20.63 4.47
CA SER A 74 -3.32 -21.97 5.02
C SER A 74 -4.24 -23.10 4.49
N GLY A 75 -4.67 -23.02 3.23
CA GLY A 75 -5.44 -24.07 2.56
C GLY A 75 -4.55 -25.06 1.83
N THR A 76 -4.85 -26.35 1.95
CA THR A 76 -4.14 -27.51 1.36
C THR A 76 -4.09 -27.54 -0.17
N GLU A 77 -4.60 -26.55 -0.85
CA GLU A 77 -4.49 -26.43 -2.30
C GLU A 77 -3.28 -25.56 -2.65
N LYS A 78 -2.34 -26.15 -3.37
CA LYS A 78 -1.19 -25.51 -4.05
C LYS A 78 -1.63 -24.48 -5.11
N SER A 79 -2.75 -23.82 -4.96
CA SER A 79 -3.30 -22.91 -5.95
C SER A 79 -2.97 -21.46 -5.60
N ARG A 80 -1.96 -21.00 -6.28
CA ARG A 80 -1.62 -19.61 -6.57
C ARG A 80 -1.22 -18.78 -5.37
N ASP A 81 0.07 -18.65 -5.25
CA ASP A 81 0.70 -17.59 -4.47
C ASP A 81 0.01 -16.27 -4.79
N ARG A 82 -0.44 -15.57 -3.76
CA ARG A 82 -0.93 -14.21 -3.92
C ARG A 82 0.22 -13.38 -4.46
N ASP A 83 -0.03 -12.71 -5.56
CA ASP A 83 0.92 -11.81 -6.21
C ASP A 83 0.32 -10.40 -6.34
N GLU A 84 1.12 -9.47 -6.80
CA GLU A 84 0.67 -8.09 -6.96
C GLU A 84 -0.45 -7.97 -8.00
N GLU A 85 -0.48 -8.81 -9.04
CA GLU A 85 -1.54 -8.83 -10.05
C GLU A 85 -2.87 -9.26 -9.42
N SER A 86 -2.87 -10.28 -8.58
CA SER A 86 -4.05 -10.76 -7.87
C SER A 86 -4.64 -9.70 -6.94
N TYR A 87 -3.80 -8.87 -6.30
CA TYR A 87 -4.26 -7.73 -5.51
C TYR A 87 -4.82 -6.61 -6.37
N VAL A 88 -4.15 -6.24 -7.46
CA VAL A 88 -4.63 -5.18 -8.36
C VAL A 88 -5.95 -5.56 -9.03
N LEU A 89 -6.11 -6.81 -9.47
CA LEU A 89 -7.33 -7.31 -10.07
C LEU A 89 -8.40 -7.71 -9.04
N GLY A 90 -8.02 -7.88 -7.76
CA GLY A 90 -8.94 -8.28 -6.69
C GLY A 90 -9.41 -9.72 -6.84
N ALA A 91 -8.49 -10.68 -6.80
CA ALA A 91 -8.83 -12.09 -6.80
C ALA A 91 -9.65 -12.45 -5.56
N TYR A 92 -10.83 -13.07 -5.73
CA TYR A 92 -11.76 -13.39 -4.64
C TYR A 92 -12.21 -14.84 -4.58
N GLY A 93 -11.97 -15.63 -5.60
CA GLY A 93 -12.41 -17.02 -5.66
C GLY A 93 -11.86 -17.75 -6.87
N ASN A 94 -12.18 -19.04 -6.94
CA ASN A 94 -11.88 -19.90 -8.07
C ASN A 94 -13.18 -20.50 -8.58
N LYS A 95 -13.42 -20.48 -9.89
CA LYS A 95 -14.53 -21.17 -10.53
C LYS A 95 -13.99 -22.42 -11.22
N GLN A 96 -14.51 -23.58 -10.84
CA GLN A 96 -14.27 -24.83 -11.55
C GLN A 96 -15.21 -24.89 -12.74
N GLU A 97 -14.71 -25.00 -13.96
CA GLU A 97 -15.54 -25.26 -15.13
C GLU A 97 -15.93 -26.74 -15.10
N GLU A 98 -17.21 -27.04 -15.33
CA GLU A 98 -17.81 -28.39 -15.19
C GLU A 98 -17.08 -29.46 -16.00
N ASP A 99 -16.36 -29.10 -17.07
CA ASP A 99 -15.65 -30.02 -17.98
C ASP A 99 -14.12 -29.88 -17.95
N SER A 100 -13.51 -29.14 -17.01
CA SER A 100 -12.07 -28.99 -16.96
C SER A 100 -11.50 -29.19 -15.56
N ALA A 101 -10.36 -29.89 -15.47
CA ALA A 101 -9.59 -30.03 -14.24
C ALA A 101 -8.89 -28.71 -13.83
N VAL A 102 -9.09 -27.62 -14.58
CA VAL A 102 -8.42 -26.33 -14.37
C VAL A 102 -9.39 -25.33 -13.73
N SER A 103 -9.06 -24.95 -12.51
CA SER A 103 -9.75 -23.87 -11.79
C SER A 103 -9.27 -22.50 -12.27
N LYS A 104 -10.18 -21.62 -12.69
CA LYS A 104 -9.87 -20.23 -13.09
C LYS A 104 -10.13 -19.25 -11.95
N ALA A 105 -9.17 -18.37 -11.69
CA ALA A 105 -9.34 -17.31 -10.70
C ALA A 105 -10.44 -16.34 -11.14
N GLN A 106 -11.26 -15.93 -10.18
CA GLN A 106 -12.26 -14.89 -10.36
C GLN A 106 -11.71 -13.56 -9.81
N TYR A 107 -11.95 -12.48 -10.57
CA TYR A 107 -11.45 -11.15 -10.24
C TYR A 107 -12.61 -10.16 -10.13
N LEU A 108 -12.48 -9.20 -9.21
CA LEU A 108 -13.41 -8.08 -9.05
C LEU A 108 -13.26 -7.03 -10.17
N ARG A 109 -12.09 -6.95 -10.77
CA ARG A 109 -11.70 -5.92 -11.73
C ARG A 109 -11.01 -6.53 -12.95
N ASN A 110 -11.04 -5.78 -14.05
CA ASN A 110 -10.28 -6.08 -15.26
C ASN A 110 -8.98 -5.26 -15.33
N LYS A 111 -8.23 -5.39 -16.43
CA LYS A 111 -6.95 -4.70 -16.63
C LYS A 111 -7.06 -3.19 -16.95
N ASP A 112 -8.28 -2.65 -17.07
CA ASP A 112 -8.50 -1.20 -17.21
C ASP A 112 -8.51 -0.50 -15.83
N THR A 113 -8.25 -1.24 -14.77
CA THR A 113 -8.25 -0.72 -13.40
C THR A 113 -6.99 0.04 -13.06
N ILE A 114 -7.13 0.94 -12.09
CA ILE A 114 -6.04 1.58 -11.35
C ILE A 114 -6.14 1.12 -9.91
N SER A 115 -5.00 0.85 -9.30
CA SER A 115 -4.89 0.56 -7.88
C SER A 115 -3.94 1.57 -7.22
N ILE A 116 -4.34 2.07 -6.05
CA ILE A 116 -3.58 3.08 -5.31
C ILE A 116 -3.38 2.62 -3.88
N LEU A 117 -2.14 2.75 -3.41
CA LEU A 117 -1.76 2.65 -2.00
C LEU A 117 -1.16 3.98 -1.58
N ASN A 118 -1.60 4.51 -0.45
CA ASN A 118 -1.11 5.76 0.11
C ASN A 118 -0.93 5.64 1.62
N GLY A 119 0.26 5.93 2.11
CA GLY A 119 0.56 5.97 3.54
C GLY A 119 1.00 7.36 3.95
N VAL A 120 0.35 7.93 4.96
CA VAL A 120 0.72 9.20 5.57
C VAL A 120 1.40 8.92 6.90
N PHE A 121 2.58 9.48 7.05
CA PHE A 121 3.41 9.35 8.25
C PHE A 121 3.61 10.72 8.89
N TYR A 122 3.59 10.76 10.19
CA TYR A 122 3.80 11.98 10.98
C TYR A 122 4.97 11.79 11.94
N ASN A 123 5.81 12.81 12.05
CA ASN A 123 6.87 12.89 13.05
C ASN A 123 6.52 13.97 14.07
N ASP A 124 6.22 13.55 15.28
CA ASP A 124 5.75 14.46 16.33
C ASP A 124 6.84 15.42 16.80
N LYS A 125 8.11 15.02 16.80
CA LYS A 125 9.24 15.87 17.16
C LYS A 125 9.52 16.93 16.09
N LEU A 126 9.46 16.55 14.82
CA LEU A 126 9.71 17.46 13.70
C LEU A 126 8.45 18.22 13.25
N LYS A 127 7.27 17.88 13.80
CA LYS A 127 5.95 18.45 13.45
C LYS A 127 5.68 18.49 11.95
N ASN A 128 6.06 17.42 11.25
CA ASN A 128 5.90 17.34 9.81
C ASN A 128 5.34 16.00 9.35
N TYR A 129 4.78 16.01 8.16
CA TYR A 129 4.24 14.84 7.48
C TYR A 129 5.15 14.36 6.37
N VAL A 130 5.04 13.07 6.06
CA VAL A 130 5.53 12.48 4.83
C VAL A 130 4.45 11.56 4.29
N SER A 131 4.11 11.69 3.01
CA SER A 131 3.22 10.76 2.34
C SER A 131 3.96 9.97 1.28
N LEU A 132 3.69 8.66 1.26
CA LEU A 132 4.19 7.69 0.30
C LEU A 132 3.02 7.22 -0.55
N LEU A 133 3.04 7.52 -1.84
CA LEU A 133 1.99 7.17 -2.81
C LEU A 133 2.53 6.13 -3.79
N GLN A 134 1.75 5.09 -4.06
CA GLN A 134 2.02 4.14 -5.12
C GLN A 134 0.78 3.95 -5.99
N VAL A 135 0.92 4.14 -7.29
CA VAL A 135 -0.15 3.91 -8.26
C VAL A 135 0.26 2.78 -9.18
N ARG A 136 -0.68 1.86 -9.44
CA ARG A 136 -0.53 0.72 -10.35
C ARG A 136 -1.59 0.75 -11.41
N TYR A 137 -1.19 0.46 -12.64
CA TYR A 137 -2.10 0.33 -13.78
C TYR A 137 -1.51 -0.65 -14.80
N PHE A 138 -2.34 -1.19 -15.67
CA PHE A 138 -1.88 -2.06 -16.73
C PHE A 138 -1.55 -1.29 -18.00
N LYS A 139 -0.46 -1.69 -18.66
CA LYS A 139 -0.17 -1.34 -20.04
C LYS A 139 -0.05 -2.64 -20.82
N GLY A 140 -1.12 -3.01 -21.54
CA GLY A 140 -1.27 -4.36 -22.07
C GLY A 140 -1.40 -5.38 -20.94
N SER A 141 -0.52 -6.37 -20.88
CA SER A 141 -0.48 -7.38 -19.81
C SER A 141 0.44 -7.03 -18.64
N GLU A 142 1.20 -5.94 -18.73
CA GLU A 142 2.23 -5.59 -17.76
C GLU A 142 1.74 -4.55 -16.75
N ILE A 143 2.01 -4.78 -15.45
CA ILE A 143 1.74 -3.79 -14.40
C ILE A 143 2.82 -2.71 -14.42
N LYS A 144 2.42 -1.48 -14.70
CA LYS A 144 3.23 -0.28 -14.52
C LYS A 144 3.00 0.32 -13.14
N ARG A 145 4.05 0.94 -12.60
CA ARG A 145 4.06 1.51 -11.25
C ARG A 145 4.53 2.94 -11.30
N ILE A 146 3.92 3.78 -10.46
CA ILE A 146 4.34 5.15 -10.23
C ILE A 146 4.46 5.31 -8.73
N PHE A 147 5.59 5.86 -8.29
CA PHE A 147 5.91 6.07 -6.89
C PHE A 147 6.00 7.56 -6.62
N GLY A 148 5.23 8.07 -5.66
CA GLY A 148 5.22 9.48 -5.25
C GLY A 148 5.67 9.63 -3.80
N ILE A 149 6.43 10.68 -3.52
CA ILE A 149 6.83 11.06 -2.16
C ILE A 149 6.62 12.56 -2.01
N THR A 150 5.98 12.95 -0.92
CA THR A 150 5.87 14.36 -0.54
C THR A 150 6.10 14.54 0.95
N ARG A 151 6.62 15.72 1.34
CA ARG A 151 6.77 16.14 2.74
C ARG A 151 5.52 16.87 3.25
N SER A 152 4.36 16.42 2.80
CA SER A 152 3.05 16.97 3.16
C SER A 152 2.06 15.84 3.40
N LYS A 153 0.93 16.13 4.06
CA LYS A 153 -0.19 15.21 4.17
C LYS A 153 -0.92 15.17 2.83
N LEU A 154 -0.74 14.08 2.08
CA LEU A 154 -1.44 13.81 0.82
C LEU A 154 -2.39 12.64 1.03
N THR A 155 -3.64 12.77 0.60
CA THR A 155 -4.63 11.70 0.66
C THR A 155 -5.13 11.33 -0.75
N ILE A 156 -5.73 10.15 -0.91
CA ILE A 156 -6.26 9.71 -2.21
C ILE A 156 -7.42 10.62 -2.66
N GLU A 157 -8.17 11.19 -1.73
CA GLU A 157 -9.27 12.13 -2.01
C GLU A 157 -8.80 13.35 -2.81
N GLU A 158 -7.55 13.78 -2.63
CA GLU A 158 -6.96 14.90 -3.37
C GLU A 158 -6.82 14.64 -4.88
N ILE A 159 -6.80 13.39 -5.28
CA ILE A 159 -6.74 12.97 -6.68
C ILE A 159 -8.02 12.30 -7.15
N ASN A 160 -9.07 12.30 -6.32
CA ASN A 160 -10.33 11.60 -6.61
C ASN A 160 -10.98 12.10 -7.91
N ASP A 161 -10.91 13.40 -8.20
CA ASP A 161 -11.46 13.97 -9.43
C ASP A 161 -10.80 13.39 -10.70
N PHE A 162 -9.55 12.94 -10.60
CA PHE A 162 -8.86 12.27 -11.69
C PHE A 162 -9.17 10.76 -11.79
N LEU A 163 -9.76 10.17 -10.72
CA LEU A 163 -10.17 8.77 -10.68
C LEU A 163 -11.59 8.58 -11.23
N ASN A 164 -12.48 9.55 -11.01
CA ASN A 164 -13.91 9.44 -11.32
C ASN A 164 -14.27 9.73 -12.80
N GLY A 165 -13.30 10.03 -13.64
CA GLY A 165 -13.52 10.23 -15.07
C GLY A 165 -13.69 8.91 -15.84
N ASN A 166 -14.92 8.41 -15.94
CA ASN A 166 -15.36 7.38 -16.90
C ASN A 166 -14.50 6.13 -17.02
N ASN A 167 -14.29 5.35 -15.97
CA ASN A 167 -13.55 4.07 -16.04
C ASN A 167 -12.20 4.15 -16.78
N SER A 168 -11.71 5.35 -17.01
CA SER A 168 -10.44 5.57 -17.69
C SER A 168 -9.30 5.45 -16.69
N PRO A 169 -8.23 4.73 -17.02
CA PRO A 169 -7.02 4.79 -16.22
C PRO A 169 -6.63 6.26 -16.03
N LEU A 170 -6.13 6.60 -14.85
CA LEU A 170 -5.56 7.93 -14.54
C LEU A 170 -4.96 8.52 -15.80
N ASP A 171 -5.54 9.64 -16.23
CA ASP A 171 -5.18 10.30 -17.47
C ASP A 171 -3.67 10.20 -17.71
N THR A 172 -3.29 9.42 -18.72
CA THR A 172 -1.89 9.23 -19.11
C THR A 172 -1.21 10.55 -19.51
N SER A 173 -1.99 11.64 -19.70
CA SER A 173 -1.47 13.00 -19.92
C SER A 173 -0.67 13.56 -18.75
N GLY A 174 -0.73 12.92 -17.59
CA GLY A 174 0.02 13.33 -16.39
C GLY A 174 -0.52 14.57 -15.69
N LYS A 175 -1.74 15.02 -15.98
CA LYS A 175 -2.35 16.19 -15.32
C LYS A 175 -2.43 16.03 -13.82
N TRP A 176 -2.80 14.85 -13.33
CA TRP A 176 -2.86 14.57 -11.90
C TRP A 176 -1.46 14.64 -11.24
N LYS A 177 -0.41 14.13 -11.90
CA LYS A 177 0.97 14.25 -11.40
C LYS A 177 1.38 15.70 -11.28
N ARG A 178 1.10 16.52 -12.32
CA ARG A 178 1.38 17.95 -12.30
C ARG A 178 0.64 18.63 -11.16
N PHE A 179 -0.66 18.37 -11.01
CA PHE A 179 -1.48 18.92 -9.93
C PHE A 179 -0.88 18.66 -8.55
N ILE A 180 -0.57 17.40 -8.21
CA ILE A 180 0.00 17.10 -6.89
C ILE A 180 1.47 17.52 -6.75
N THR A 181 2.22 17.64 -7.86
CA THR A 181 3.56 18.22 -7.81
C THR A 181 3.50 19.71 -7.47
N GLU A 182 2.63 20.46 -8.13
CA GLU A 182 2.45 21.90 -7.88
C GLU A 182 1.92 22.17 -6.46
N LYS A 183 0.93 21.39 -6.01
CA LYS A 183 0.29 21.58 -4.70
C LYS A 183 1.12 21.08 -3.52
N TYR A 184 1.83 19.98 -3.67
CA TYR A 184 2.49 19.27 -2.55
C TYR A 184 3.99 19.06 -2.75
N SER A 185 4.60 19.61 -3.79
CA SER A 185 6.00 19.38 -4.14
C SER A 185 6.37 17.89 -4.21
N THR A 186 5.47 17.09 -4.81
CA THR A 186 5.62 15.64 -4.86
C THR A 186 6.70 15.24 -5.85
N ILE A 187 7.60 14.36 -5.40
CA ILE A 187 8.65 13.76 -6.24
C ILE A 187 8.14 12.43 -6.76
N PHE A 188 8.13 12.25 -8.09
CA PHE A 188 7.73 10.99 -8.72
C PHE A 188 8.92 10.17 -9.20
N LYS A 189 8.81 8.85 -9.08
CA LYS A 189 9.74 7.84 -9.60
C LYS A 189 8.95 6.72 -10.27
N ASP A 190 9.54 6.10 -11.29
CA ASP A 190 8.95 4.95 -12.00
C ASP A 190 9.52 3.61 -11.50
N GLU A 191 10.57 3.65 -10.67
CA GLU A 191 11.22 2.49 -10.08
C GLU A 191 11.21 2.56 -8.54
N PHE A 192 11.14 1.37 -7.91
CA PHE A 192 11.12 1.26 -6.46
C PHE A 192 12.43 1.69 -5.80
N LYS A 193 13.58 1.39 -6.40
CA LYS A 193 14.89 1.68 -5.80
C LYS A 193 15.13 3.19 -5.58
N PRO A 194 14.96 4.08 -6.57
CA PRO A 194 15.06 5.52 -6.33
C PRO A 194 14.02 6.04 -5.33
N TYR A 195 12.80 5.50 -5.34
CA TYR A 195 11.76 5.84 -4.37
C TYR A 195 12.17 5.42 -2.95
N SER A 196 12.63 4.18 -2.75
CA SER A 196 13.04 3.69 -1.43
C SER A 196 14.26 4.43 -0.89
N SER A 197 15.19 4.86 -1.74
CA SER A 197 16.33 5.66 -1.31
C SER A 197 15.90 7.00 -0.71
N ILE A 198 14.91 7.68 -1.33
CA ILE A 198 14.41 8.97 -0.83
C ILE A 198 13.69 8.79 0.51
N TYR A 199 12.75 7.84 0.63
CA TYR A 199 12.05 7.67 1.90
C TYR A 199 12.97 7.14 3.00
N SER A 200 13.97 6.32 2.66
CA SER A 200 14.98 5.84 3.60
C SER A 200 15.77 6.99 4.22
N GLU A 201 16.19 7.95 3.42
CA GLU A 201 16.83 9.17 3.90
C GLU A 201 15.91 9.96 4.83
N ILE A 202 14.64 10.15 4.44
CA ILE A 202 13.65 10.87 5.23
C ILE A 202 13.36 10.17 6.57
N PHE A 203 13.24 8.83 6.56
CA PHE A 203 12.97 8.04 7.76
C PHE A 203 14.21 7.75 8.59
N GLY A 204 15.40 8.19 8.15
CA GLY A 204 16.64 8.05 8.89
C GLY A 204 17.29 6.67 8.79
N PHE A 205 16.97 5.89 7.77
CA PHE A 205 17.71 4.65 7.47
C PHE A 205 19.09 5.02 6.90
N LYS A 206 20.13 4.87 7.73
CA LYS A 206 21.50 5.36 7.40
C LYS A 206 22.28 4.47 6.44
N SER A 207 21.73 3.32 6.04
CA SER A 207 22.41 2.39 5.13
C SER A 207 21.42 1.46 4.42
N ASP A 208 21.83 0.88 3.29
CA ASP A 208 21.07 -0.14 2.57
C ASP A 208 20.79 -1.37 3.47
N ASN A 209 21.71 -1.69 4.39
CA ASN A 209 21.49 -2.77 5.36
C ASN A 209 20.38 -2.44 6.36
N ALA A 210 20.20 -1.18 6.76
CA ALA A 210 19.12 -0.77 7.65
C ALA A 210 17.76 -0.91 6.95
N LEU A 211 17.65 -0.51 5.67
CA LEU A 211 16.44 -0.71 4.88
C LEU A 211 16.15 -2.21 4.65
N LYS A 212 17.19 -3.01 4.37
CA LYS A 212 17.05 -4.46 4.22
C LYS A 212 16.55 -5.11 5.51
N LEU A 213 17.13 -4.75 6.65
CA LEU A 213 16.72 -5.26 7.96
C LEU A 213 15.27 -4.86 8.27
N PHE A 214 14.91 -3.59 8.05
CA PHE A 214 13.54 -3.11 8.18
C PHE A 214 12.57 -3.94 7.31
N SER A 215 12.91 -4.15 6.04
CA SER A 215 12.10 -4.95 5.11
C SER A 215 11.91 -6.39 5.60
N GLN A 216 12.95 -7.01 6.14
CA GLN A 216 12.89 -8.37 6.70
C GLN A 216 12.04 -8.43 7.98
N ILE A 217 12.10 -7.39 8.83
CA ILE A 217 11.28 -7.31 10.04
C ILE A 217 9.80 -7.16 9.66
N VAL A 218 9.48 -6.26 8.75
CA VAL A 218 8.10 -6.03 8.28
C VAL A 218 7.53 -7.28 7.62
N GLU A 219 8.32 -7.96 6.78
CA GLU A 219 7.93 -9.25 6.18
C GLU A 219 7.60 -10.30 7.25
N LYS A 220 8.46 -10.46 8.26
CA LYS A 220 8.24 -11.46 9.32
C LYS A 220 7.03 -11.12 10.20
N LEU A 221 6.81 -9.85 10.51
CA LEU A 221 5.67 -9.42 11.31
C LEU A 221 4.34 -9.62 10.57
N SER A 222 4.33 -9.51 9.24
CA SER A 222 3.13 -9.73 8.44
C SER A 222 2.68 -11.19 8.37
N ILE A 223 3.56 -12.16 8.70
CA ILE A 223 3.26 -13.60 8.71
C ILE A 223 2.57 -14.05 10.02
N VAL A 224 2.67 -13.26 11.08
CA VAL A 224 2.18 -13.63 12.44
C VAL A 224 0.69 -13.28 12.66
N VAL A 225 -0.03 -12.83 11.64
CA VAL A 225 -1.44 -12.39 11.76
C VAL A 225 -2.39 -13.50 11.30
N ASP A 226 -2.27 -14.71 11.88
CA ASP A 226 -3.27 -15.79 11.80
C ASP A 226 -4.09 -15.87 13.08
#